data_fc01c10263873114f3bbb4607300dfd2
#
_entry.id   fc01c10263873114f3bbb4607300dfd2
#
_cell.length_a   1.000
_cell.length_b   1.000
_cell.length_c   1.000
_cell.angle_alpha   90.00
_cell.angle_beta   90.00
_cell.angle_gamma   90.00
#
_symmetry.space_group_name_H-M   'P 1'
#
loop_
_entity.id
_entity.type
_entity.pdbx_description
1 polymer ?
#
loop_
_entity_poly.entity_id
_entity_poly.type
_entity_poly.pdbx_seq_one_letter_code
_entity_poly.pdbx_strand_id
1 'polypeptide(L)'
;MINKNILKENKKIAKNFEIILIMGYKYKNEIAHIVYKNLIKSNEKVLLLKNNGYYINKKYHKINNNLNHEIINNIFKKAKEKEVKYIIICINNSHIKNNLLKNINYNIMCISSFIGDDIKFVLKEIKKVKEVLILNNDEKYSKIFRKKHKNVITIGNKGTYEIDKFNKNFEYEYNLYHLNINEINLLYSKTIAIAILVYIGFDISYLI
;
A
#
# COMPACT_ATOMS: atom_id res chain seq x y z
N MET A 1 27.77 5.67 3.53
CA MET A 1 27.22 7.02 3.76
C MET A 1 26.04 7.25 2.80
N ILE A 2 24.87 7.72 3.26
CA ILE A 2 23.70 7.96 2.36
C ILE A 2 23.96 9.25 1.57
N ASN A 3 23.90 9.18 0.24
CA ASN A 3 24.09 10.36 -0.62
C ASN A 3 22.91 11.33 -0.47
N LYS A 4 23.16 12.51 0.12
CA LYS A 4 22.13 13.53 0.37
C LYS A 4 21.48 14.06 -0.90
N ASN A 5 22.20 14.10 -2.02
CA ASN A 5 21.68 14.58 -3.30
C ASN A 5 20.66 13.61 -3.86
N ILE A 6 20.92 12.30 -3.82
CA ILE A 6 19.97 11.27 -4.23
C ILE A 6 18.67 11.33 -3.40
N LEU A 7 18.78 11.55 -2.08
CA LEU A 7 17.59 11.70 -1.23
C LEU A 7 16.75 12.93 -1.57
N LYS A 8 17.38 14.05 -1.91
CA LYS A 8 16.67 15.27 -2.36
C LYS A 8 15.98 15.03 -3.71
N GLU A 9 16.67 14.35 -4.62
CA GLU A 9 16.14 14.02 -5.94
C GLU A 9 14.97 13.07 -5.83
N ASN A 10 15.07 11.99 -5.03
CA ASN A 10 13.96 11.07 -4.76
C ASN A 10 12.73 11.79 -4.24
N LYS A 11 12.91 12.71 -3.28
CA LYS A 11 11.83 13.54 -2.75
C LYS A 11 11.17 14.40 -3.83
N LYS A 12 11.96 14.98 -4.74
CA LYS A 12 11.46 15.83 -5.83
C LYS A 12 10.66 15.01 -6.85
N ILE A 13 11.23 13.87 -7.28
CA ILE A 13 10.59 13.00 -8.28
C ILE A 13 9.31 12.37 -7.72
N ALA A 14 9.33 11.92 -6.46
CA ALA A 14 8.19 11.31 -5.79
C ALA A 14 6.92 12.18 -5.77
N LYS A 15 7.05 13.50 -5.87
CA LYS A 15 5.92 14.43 -5.91
C LYS A 15 5.07 14.33 -7.19
N ASN A 16 5.57 13.66 -8.23
CA ASN A 16 4.84 13.49 -9.49
C ASN A 16 3.87 12.30 -9.46
N PHE A 17 3.82 11.53 -8.37
CA PHE A 17 3.09 10.28 -8.31
C PHE A 17 2.13 10.24 -7.14
N GLU A 18 1.04 9.50 -7.32
CA GLU A 18 0.19 9.01 -6.23
C GLU A 18 0.84 7.75 -5.64
N ILE A 19 1.41 7.86 -4.44
CA ILE A 19 2.18 6.78 -3.82
C ILE A 19 1.34 6.04 -2.80
N ILE A 20 1.20 4.73 -3.01
CA ILE A 20 0.51 3.79 -2.13
C ILE A 20 1.56 2.88 -1.48
N LEU A 21 1.80 3.06 -0.18
CA LEU A 21 2.67 2.16 0.58
C LEU A 21 1.83 1.05 1.24
N ILE A 22 2.16 -0.20 0.96
CA ILE A 22 1.51 -1.37 1.58
C ILE A 22 2.53 -2.09 2.46
N MET A 23 2.29 -2.05 3.77
CA MET A 23 3.12 -2.67 4.80
C MET A 23 2.40 -3.85 5.46
N GLY A 24 3.18 -4.78 5.99
CA GLY A 24 2.68 -5.88 6.78
C GLY A 24 3.50 -7.15 6.62
N TYR A 25 3.21 -8.13 7.45
CA TYR A 25 3.76 -9.49 7.33
C TYR A 25 2.82 -10.40 6.54
N LYS A 26 1.50 -10.24 6.76
CA LYS A 26 0.45 -10.98 6.06
C LYS A 26 -0.26 -10.08 5.06
N TYR A 27 -0.81 -10.65 4.02
CA TYR A 27 -1.72 -10.04 3.04
C TYR A 27 -1.11 -8.99 2.09
N LYS A 28 0.02 -8.35 2.43
CA LYS A 28 0.55 -7.21 1.65
C LYS A 28 0.78 -7.50 0.17
N ASN A 29 1.25 -8.72 -0.16
CA ASN A 29 1.55 -9.09 -1.55
C ASN A 29 0.28 -9.26 -2.37
N GLU A 30 -0.74 -9.90 -1.78
CA GLU A 30 -2.06 -10.10 -2.36
C GLU A 30 -2.75 -8.76 -2.57
N ILE A 31 -2.77 -7.89 -1.54
CA ILE A 31 -3.33 -6.54 -1.61
C ILE A 31 -2.67 -5.75 -2.74
N ALA A 32 -1.34 -5.70 -2.77
CA ALA A 32 -0.58 -4.98 -3.78
C ALA A 32 -0.89 -5.47 -5.19
N HIS A 33 -1.05 -6.79 -5.35
CA HIS A 33 -1.34 -7.39 -6.64
C HIS A 33 -2.78 -7.12 -7.10
N ILE A 34 -3.76 -7.17 -6.19
CA ILE A 34 -5.16 -6.86 -6.49
C ILE A 34 -5.27 -5.39 -6.91
N VAL A 35 -4.70 -4.45 -6.14
CA VAL A 35 -4.70 -3.02 -6.46
C VAL A 35 -4.04 -2.78 -7.81
N TYR A 36 -2.85 -3.34 -8.04
CA TYR A 36 -2.13 -3.22 -9.30
C TYR A 36 -2.95 -3.73 -10.50
N LYS A 37 -3.54 -4.93 -10.40
CA LYS A 37 -4.34 -5.52 -11.49
C LYS A 37 -5.55 -4.66 -11.84
N ASN A 38 -6.26 -4.13 -10.85
CA ASN A 38 -7.44 -3.31 -11.11
C ASN A 38 -7.07 -1.97 -11.74
N LEU A 39 -5.99 -1.31 -11.27
CA LEU A 39 -5.49 -0.09 -11.91
C LEU A 39 -5.08 -0.33 -13.38
N ILE A 40 -4.39 -1.44 -13.67
CA ILE A 40 -4.02 -1.80 -15.05
C ILE A 40 -5.25 -2.11 -15.91
N LYS A 41 -6.28 -2.77 -15.38
CA LYS A 41 -7.53 -3.03 -16.09
C LYS A 41 -8.26 -1.74 -16.47
N SER A 42 -8.15 -0.72 -15.64
CA SER A 42 -8.72 0.61 -15.87
C SER A 42 -7.82 1.53 -16.70
N ASN A 43 -6.82 0.96 -17.38
CA ASN A 43 -5.86 1.68 -18.25
C ASN A 43 -5.01 2.73 -17.54
N GLU A 44 -4.88 2.64 -16.21
CA GLU A 44 -3.99 3.52 -15.45
C GLU A 44 -2.52 3.12 -15.65
N LYS A 45 -1.63 4.11 -15.68
CA LYS A 45 -0.18 3.89 -15.77
C LYS A 45 0.39 3.67 -14.35
N VAL A 46 0.85 2.45 -14.08
CA VAL A 46 1.18 1.98 -12.72
C VAL A 46 2.57 1.39 -12.63
N LEU A 47 3.27 1.71 -11.54
CA LEU A 47 4.46 1.00 -11.09
C LEU A 47 4.13 0.20 -9.83
N LEU A 48 4.46 -1.09 -9.81
CA LEU A 48 4.46 -1.94 -8.62
C LEU A 48 5.90 -2.31 -8.25
N LEU A 49 6.40 -1.75 -7.16
CA LEU A 49 7.74 -2.05 -6.62
C LEU A 49 7.66 -3.17 -5.57
N LYS A 50 8.44 -4.22 -5.79
CA LYS A 50 8.65 -5.37 -4.89
C LYS A 50 10.13 -5.52 -4.53
N ASN A 51 10.45 -6.44 -3.61
CA ASN A 51 11.84 -6.64 -3.18
C ASN A 51 12.81 -6.99 -4.31
N ASN A 52 12.38 -7.90 -5.21
CA ASN A 52 13.26 -8.51 -6.22
C ASN A 52 13.00 -7.96 -7.62
N GLY A 53 12.16 -6.95 -7.77
CA GLY A 53 11.82 -6.40 -9.06
C GLY A 53 10.66 -5.42 -9.00
N TYR A 54 10.33 -4.88 -10.17
CA TYR A 54 9.20 -3.98 -10.31
C TYR A 54 8.49 -4.20 -11.64
N TYR A 55 7.22 -3.84 -11.66
CA TYR A 55 6.45 -3.75 -12.89
C TYR A 55 6.25 -2.28 -13.24
N ILE A 56 6.51 -1.91 -14.49
CA ILE A 56 6.01 -0.65 -15.06
C ILE A 56 4.94 -1.04 -16.07
N ASN A 57 3.71 -0.61 -15.82
CA ASN A 57 2.54 -1.06 -16.57
C ASN A 57 2.47 -2.60 -16.54
N LYS A 58 2.63 -3.28 -17.64
CA LYS A 58 2.57 -4.76 -17.72
C LYS A 58 3.96 -5.42 -17.77
N LYS A 59 5.04 -4.64 -17.90
CA LYS A 59 6.40 -5.16 -18.10
C LYS A 59 7.13 -5.34 -16.77
N TYR A 60 7.61 -6.56 -16.51
CA TYR A 60 8.45 -6.88 -15.34
C TYR A 60 9.92 -6.53 -15.59
N HIS A 61 10.56 -6.00 -14.57
CA HIS A 61 11.98 -5.70 -14.51
C HIS A 61 12.58 -6.28 -13.24
N LYS A 62 13.52 -7.22 -13.39
CA LYS A 62 14.23 -7.83 -12.27
C LYS A 62 15.20 -6.83 -11.65
N ILE A 63 15.35 -6.87 -10.33
CA ILE A 63 16.39 -6.17 -9.58
C ILE A 63 17.41 -7.21 -9.12
N ASN A 64 18.63 -7.13 -9.62
CA ASN A 64 19.69 -8.11 -9.32
C ASN A 64 20.45 -7.79 -8.03
N ASN A 65 20.36 -6.57 -7.54
CA ASN A 65 21.06 -6.09 -6.34
C ASN A 65 20.07 -5.80 -5.21
N ASN A 66 20.58 -5.67 -3.99
CA ASN A 66 19.75 -5.22 -2.88
C ASN A 66 19.21 -3.81 -3.13
N LEU A 67 17.93 -3.61 -2.84
CA LEU A 67 17.28 -2.30 -2.94
C LEU A 67 18.05 -1.26 -2.12
N ASN A 68 18.38 -0.15 -2.77
CA ASN A 68 19.01 1.01 -2.16
C ASN A 68 18.42 2.31 -2.73
N HIS A 69 18.84 3.47 -2.22
CA HIS A 69 18.31 4.77 -2.63
C HIS A 69 18.56 5.11 -4.10
N GLU A 70 19.66 4.64 -4.68
CA GLU A 70 20.03 4.86 -6.08
C GLU A 70 19.16 4.04 -7.01
N ILE A 71 18.92 2.78 -6.69
CA ILE A 71 17.99 1.90 -7.44
C ILE A 71 16.60 2.50 -7.44
N ILE A 72 16.10 2.99 -6.28
CA ILE A 72 14.80 3.67 -6.20
C ILE A 72 14.78 4.93 -7.06
N ASN A 73 15.85 5.73 -7.04
CA ASN A 73 15.98 6.91 -7.87
C ASN A 73 15.82 6.57 -9.36
N ASN A 74 16.56 5.57 -9.83
CA ASN A 74 16.52 5.12 -11.22
C ASN A 74 15.13 4.58 -11.62
N ILE A 75 14.47 3.83 -10.72
CA ILE A 75 13.12 3.34 -10.95
C ILE A 75 12.12 4.50 -11.07
N PHE A 76 12.21 5.51 -10.19
CA PHE A 76 11.32 6.67 -10.21
C PHE A 76 11.55 7.56 -11.45
N LYS A 77 12.80 7.69 -11.93
CA LYS A 77 13.09 8.36 -13.21
C LYS A 77 12.40 7.65 -14.38
N LYS A 78 12.57 6.34 -14.46
CA LYS A 78 11.89 5.51 -15.48
C LYS A 78 10.37 5.60 -15.37
N ALA A 79 9.82 5.62 -14.17
CA ALA A 79 8.39 5.79 -13.94
C ALA A 79 7.89 7.13 -14.48
N LYS A 80 8.65 8.21 -14.25
CA LYS A 80 8.35 9.54 -14.78
C LYS A 80 8.39 9.59 -16.31
N GLU A 81 9.41 9.00 -16.92
CA GLU A 81 9.54 8.89 -18.38
C GLU A 81 8.38 8.12 -19.04
N LYS A 82 7.81 7.16 -18.31
CA LYS A 82 6.63 6.37 -18.72
C LYS A 82 5.30 6.97 -18.29
N GLU A 83 5.33 8.19 -17.73
CA GLU A 83 4.15 8.92 -17.27
C GLU A 83 3.30 8.11 -16.28
N VAL A 84 3.94 7.34 -15.41
CA VAL A 84 3.27 6.59 -14.36
C VAL A 84 2.51 7.56 -13.45
N LYS A 85 1.26 7.24 -13.14
CA LYS A 85 0.42 8.00 -12.19
C LYS A 85 0.51 7.41 -10.79
N TYR A 86 0.35 6.10 -10.65
CA TYR A 86 0.33 5.40 -9.38
C TYR A 86 1.61 4.60 -9.14
N ILE A 87 2.21 4.75 -7.96
CA ILE A 87 3.31 3.90 -7.50
C ILE A 87 2.84 3.10 -6.28
N ILE A 88 2.76 1.77 -6.42
CA ILE A 88 2.50 0.84 -5.33
C ILE A 88 3.84 0.34 -4.81
N ILE A 89 4.15 0.58 -3.54
CA ILE A 89 5.35 0.11 -2.87
C ILE A 89 4.99 -1.03 -1.92
N CYS A 90 5.46 -2.24 -2.24
CA CYS A 90 5.25 -3.45 -1.45
C CYS A 90 6.58 -4.16 -1.22
N ILE A 91 7.37 -3.63 -0.30
CA ILE A 91 8.70 -4.14 0.06
C ILE A 91 8.72 -4.66 1.51
N ASN A 92 9.80 -5.33 1.90
CA ASN A 92 9.95 -5.84 3.25
C ASN A 92 10.06 -4.70 4.28
N ASN A 93 9.46 -4.90 5.44
CA ASN A 93 9.51 -3.95 6.54
C ASN A 93 10.95 -3.61 6.96
N SER A 94 11.89 -4.55 6.82
CA SER A 94 13.32 -4.30 7.07
C SER A 94 13.90 -3.19 6.21
N HIS A 95 13.55 -3.12 4.92
CA HIS A 95 13.98 -2.04 4.04
C HIS A 95 13.44 -0.68 4.49
N ILE A 96 12.17 -0.64 4.92
CA ILE A 96 11.53 0.58 5.41
C ILE A 96 12.18 1.01 6.73
N LYS A 97 12.40 0.06 7.65
CA LYS A 97 13.09 0.29 8.92
C LYS A 97 14.49 0.85 8.72
N ASN A 98 15.19 0.40 7.70
CA ASN A 98 16.50 0.90 7.30
C ASN A 98 16.45 2.22 6.51
N ASN A 99 15.33 2.93 6.57
CA ASN A 99 15.11 4.24 5.96
C ASN A 99 15.24 4.27 4.42
N LEU A 100 15.00 3.16 3.73
CA LEU A 100 15.07 3.09 2.26
C LEU A 100 14.14 4.12 1.61
N LEU A 101 12.97 4.39 2.23
CA LEU A 101 11.99 5.38 1.78
C LEU A 101 12.15 6.75 2.51
N LYS A 102 13.37 7.09 2.94
CA LYS A 102 13.64 8.37 3.59
C LYS A 102 13.26 9.54 2.65
N ASN A 103 12.56 10.51 3.21
CA ASN A 103 12.08 11.72 2.50
C ASN A 103 11.00 11.47 1.43
N ILE A 104 10.47 10.27 1.29
CA ILE A 104 9.32 9.97 0.43
C ILE A 104 8.06 10.05 1.29
N ASN A 105 7.08 10.83 0.85
CA ASN A 105 5.75 10.88 1.44
C ASN A 105 4.81 9.97 0.64
N TYR A 106 3.76 9.50 1.29
CA TYR A 106 2.75 8.62 0.71
C TYR A 106 1.40 9.33 0.66
N ASN A 107 0.63 9.13 -0.40
CA ASN A 107 -0.77 9.54 -0.42
C ASN A 107 -1.57 8.58 0.46
N ILE A 108 -1.38 7.29 0.27
CA ILE A 108 -2.05 6.23 1.01
C ILE A 108 -1.00 5.34 1.68
N MET A 109 -1.23 4.99 2.94
CA MET A 109 -0.47 3.95 3.61
C MET A 109 -1.42 2.89 4.13
N CYS A 110 -1.18 1.63 3.77
CA CYS A 110 -1.91 0.50 4.28
C CYS A 110 -1.03 -0.31 5.23
N ILE A 111 -1.54 -0.65 6.42
CA ILE A 111 -0.93 -1.59 7.36
C ILE A 111 -1.85 -2.79 7.48
N SER A 112 -1.52 -3.86 6.73
CA SER A 112 -2.34 -5.07 6.64
C SER A 112 -2.21 -5.98 7.86
N SER A 113 -1.01 -6.03 8.45
CA SER A 113 -0.71 -6.76 9.68
C SER A 113 0.58 -6.22 10.29
N PHE A 114 0.74 -6.39 11.60
CA PHE A 114 1.95 -5.98 12.29
C PHE A 114 2.33 -6.99 13.37
N ILE A 115 3.54 -7.54 13.29
CA ILE A 115 4.11 -8.48 14.25
C ILE A 115 5.38 -7.86 14.81
N GLY A 116 5.55 -7.90 16.12
CA GLY A 116 6.75 -7.44 16.81
C GLY A 116 6.55 -6.14 17.59
N ASP A 117 7.60 -5.75 18.32
CA ASP A 117 7.54 -4.64 19.28
C ASP A 117 8.04 -3.30 18.71
N ASP A 118 8.49 -3.28 17.46
CA ASP A 118 9.11 -2.11 16.87
C ASP A 118 8.09 -1.13 16.26
N ILE A 119 7.17 -0.68 17.11
CA ILE A 119 6.12 0.26 16.73
C ILE A 119 6.71 1.61 16.28
N LYS A 120 7.88 1.99 16.81
CA LYS A 120 8.46 3.32 16.57
C LYS A 120 8.70 3.61 15.10
N PHE A 121 9.16 2.63 14.32
CA PHE A 121 9.39 2.86 12.90
C PHE A 121 8.08 3.02 12.12
N VAL A 122 7.03 2.26 12.47
CA VAL A 122 5.71 2.40 11.84
C VAL A 122 5.11 3.79 12.14
N LEU A 123 5.21 4.25 13.38
CA LEU A 123 4.76 5.59 13.76
C LEU A 123 5.51 6.70 13.01
N LYS A 124 6.79 6.48 12.71
CA LYS A 124 7.58 7.38 11.86
C LYS A 124 7.08 7.41 10.42
N GLU A 125 6.72 6.25 9.87
CA GLU A 125 6.18 6.17 8.51
C GLU A 125 4.76 6.77 8.42
N ILE A 126 3.91 6.56 9.42
CA ILE A 126 2.56 7.17 9.48
C ILE A 126 2.62 8.70 9.36
N LYS A 127 3.63 9.35 9.94
CA LYS A 127 3.83 10.82 9.83
C LYS A 127 4.07 11.31 8.40
N LYS A 128 4.42 10.43 7.47
CA LYS A 128 4.66 10.76 6.06
C LYS A 128 3.40 10.59 5.19
N VAL A 129 2.31 10.08 5.77
CA VAL A 129 1.04 9.90 5.08
C VAL A 129 0.38 11.25 4.90
N LYS A 130 -0.07 11.56 3.68
CA LYS A 130 -0.70 12.83 3.34
C LYS A 130 -2.22 12.77 3.43
N GLU A 131 -2.82 11.68 2.98
CA GLU A 131 -4.25 11.60 2.73
C GLU A 131 -4.95 10.62 3.65
N VAL A 132 -4.66 9.31 3.56
CA VAL A 132 -5.37 8.29 4.32
C VAL A 132 -4.46 7.18 4.82
N LEU A 133 -4.74 6.74 6.04
CA LEU A 133 -4.16 5.55 6.65
C LEU A 133 -5.21 4.44 6.67
N ILE A 134 -4.90 3.30 6.06
CA ILE A 134 -5.78 2.12 6.01
C ILE A 134 -5.23 1.05 6.93
N LEU A 135 -6.05 0.55 7.86
CA LEU A 135 -5.63 -0.36 8.92
C LEU A 135 -6.52 -1.61 8.98
N ASN A 136 -5.88 -2.75 9.17
CA ASN A 136 -6.60 -3.92 9.68
C ASN A 136 -6.93 -3.69 11.16
N ASN A 137 -8.23 -3.54 11.47
CA ASN A 137 -8.73 -3.21 12.82
C ASN A 137 -8.58 -4.36 13.81
N ASP A 138 -8.47 -5.59 13.34
CA ASP A 138 -8.32 -6.78 14.17
C ASP A 138 -6.87 -6.99 14.65
N GLU A 139 -5.93 -6.17 14.19
CA GLU A 139 -4.53 -6.23 14.60
C GLU A 139 -4.30 -5.54 15.96
N LYS A 140 -3.45 -6.13 16.79
CA LYS A 140 -3.15 -5.71 18.16
C LYS A 140 -2.86 -4.20 18.30
N TYR A 141 -2.15 -3.62 17.35
CA TYR A 141 -1.68 -2.23 17.42
C TYR A 141 -2.54 -1.23 16.64
N SER A 142 -3.64 -1.68 16.03
CA SER A 142 -4.51 -0.82 15.21
C SER A 142 -5.00 0.42 15.96
N LYS A 143 -5.41 0.26 17.23
CA LYS A 143 -5.86 1.36 18.10
C LYS A 143 -4.78 2.43 18.32
N ILE A 144 -3.51 2.04 18.39
CA ILE A 144 -2.39 2.97 18.56
C ILE A 144 -2.15 3.74 17.27
N PHE A 145 -2.12 3.04 16.13
CA PHE A 145 -1.89 3.65 14.82
C PHE A 145 -3.02 4.57 14.41
N ARG A 146 -4.27 4.20 14.67
CA ARG A 146 -5.47 5.01 14.41
C ARG A 146 -5.41 6.40 15.00
N LYS A 147 -4.84 6.56 16.21
CA LYS A 147 -4.71 7.84 16.89
C LYS A 147 -3.63 8.76 16.30
N LYS A 148 -2.86 8.30 15.29
CA LYS A 148 -1.70 9.03 14.75
C LYS A 148 -1.94 9.66 13.39
N HIS A 149 -3.11 9.42 12.81
CA HIS A 149 -3.52 10.06 11.56
C HIS A 149 -4.98 10.52 11.66
N LYS A 150 -5.29 11.66 11.03
CA LYS A 150 -6.63 12.26 11.12
C LYS A 150 -7.68 11.55 10.24
N ASN A 151 -7.24 11.02 9.11
CA ASN A 151 -8.10 10.31 8.15
C ASN A 151 -7.71 8.83 8.14
N VAL A 152 -8.56 7.98 8.72
CA VAL A 152 -8.28 6.55 8.88
C VAL A 152 -9.47 5.73 8.43
N ILE A 153 -9.21 4.77 7.55
CA ILE A 153 -10.15 3.72 7.15
C ILE A 153 -9.74 2.43 7.86
N THR A 154 -10.68 1.75 8.46
CA THR A 154 -10.44 0.50 9.21
C THR A 154 -11.19 -0.65 8.57
N ILE A 155 -10.56 -1.82 8.50
CA ILE A 155 -11.12 -3.05 7.94
C ILE A 155 -11.11 -4.15 9.01
N GLY A 156 -12.21 -4.85 9.20
CA GLY A 156 -12.35 -5.91 10.18
C GLY A 156 -13.51 -5.68 11.14
N ASN A 157 -13.47 -6.29 12.31
CA ASN A 157 -14.54 -6.18 13.30
C ASN A 157 -14.74 -4.71 13.73
N LYS A 158 -15.98 -4.21 13.62
CA LYS A 158 -16.33 -2.81 13.89
C LYS A 158 -15.46 -1.81 13.12
N GLY A 159 -15.04 -2.18 11.92
CA GLY A 159 -14.27 -1.32 11.01
C GLY A 159 -15.16 -0.45 10.14
N THR A 160 -14.56 0.47 9.37
CA THR A 160 -15.24 1.20 8.28
C THR A 160 -15.78 0.24 7.23
N TYR A 161 -14.99 -0.80 6.93
CA TYR A 161 -15.42 -1.99 6.20
C TYR A 161 -15.51 -3.13 7.22
N GLU A 162 -16.71 -3.45 7.66
CA GLU A 162 -16.91 -4.49 8.65
C GLU A 162 -16.92 -5.86 8.01
N ILE A 163 -16.02 -6.74 8.48
CA ILE A 163 -15.87 -8.10 7.94
C ILE A 163 -16.66 -9.10 8.76
N ASP A 164 -17.57 -9.82 8.09
CA ASP A 164 -18.17 -11.04 8.59
C ASP A 164 -17.37 -12.26 8.10
N LYS A 165 -16.61 -12.86 9.02
CA LYS A 165 -15.76 -14.02 8.71
C LYS A 165 -16.56 -15.30 8.45
N PHE A 166 -17.75 -15.40 9.02
CA PHE A 166 -18.59 -16.59 8.88
C PHE A 166 -19.23 -16.63 7.50
N ASN A 167 -19.87 -15.54 7.09
CA ASN A 167 -20.55 -15.45 5.80
C ASN A 167 -19.60 -15.03 4.66
N LYS A 168 -18.32 -14.75 4.96
CA LYS A 168 -17.29 -14.33 4.00
C LYS A 168 -17.69 -13.11 3.17
N ASN A 169 -18.27 -12.13 3.83
CA ASN A 169 -18.71 -10.87 3.25
C ASN A 169 -18.15 -9.68 4.02
N PHE A 170 -18.39 -8.48 3.53
CA PHE A 170 -18.13 -7.25 4.27
C PHE A 170 -19.27 -6.26 4.08
N GLU A 171 -19.47 -5.41 5.09
CA GLU A 171 -20.40 -4.29 5.06
C GLU A 171 -19.62 -2.97 4.92
N TYR A 172 -20.10 -2.10 4.05
CA TYR A 172 -19.61 -0.74 3.87
C TYR A 172 -20.76 0.18 3.52
N GLU A 173 -20.91 1.30 4.23
CA GLU A 173 -22.00 2.27 4.04
C GLU A 173 -23.39 1.62 4.05
N TYR A 174 -23.65 0.73 5.03
CA TYR A 174 -24.91 -0.03 5.19
C TYR A 174 -25.24 -0.99 4.05
N ASN A 175 -24.33 -1.22 3.12
CA ASN A 175 -24.48 -2.20 2.06
C ASN A 175 -23.65 -3.45 2.33
N LEU A 176 -24.25 -4.62 2.14
CA LEU A 176 -23.60 -5.91 2.27
C LEU A 176 -23.02 -6.36 0.93
N TYR A 177 -21.73 -6.66 0.90
CA TYR A 177 -21.00 -7.08 -0.28
C TYR A 177 -20.48 -8.51 -0.11
N HIS A 178 -20.94 -9.41 -1.00
CA HIS A 178 -20.49 -10.79 -1.02
C HIS A 178 -19.27 -10.96 -1.93
N LEU A 179 -18.21 -11.57 -1.37
CA LEU A 179 -17.04 -11.93 -2.15
C LEU A 179 -17.02 -13.44 -2.38
N ASN A 180 -16.96 -13.86 -3.63
CA ASN A 180 -16.77 -15.27 -3.95
C ASN A 180 -15.33 -15.69 -3.64
N ILE A 181 -15.10 -16.13 -2.39
CA ILE A 181 -13.79 -16.52 -1.87
C ILE A 181 -13.87 -17.74 -0.97
N ASN A 182 -12.83 -18.55 -1.01
CA ASN A 182 -12.75 -19.77 -0.21
C ASN A 182 -12.03 -19.58 1.13
N GLU A 183 -11.13 -18.60 1.22
CA GLU A 183 -10.25 -18.38 2.38
C GLU A 183 -10.44 -17.02 3.06
N ILE A 184 -10.44 -17.01 4.39
CA ILE A 184 -10.55 -15.77 5.21
C ILE A 184 -9.40 -14.80 4.93
N ASN A 185 -8.19 -15.31 4.66
CA ASN A 185 -7.05 -14.47 4.33
C ASN A 185 -7.28 -13.67 3.05
N LEU A 186 -7.95 -14.27 2.07
CA LEU A 186 -8.30 -13.61 0.82
C LEU A 186 -9.40 -12.57 1.02
N LEU A 187 -10.33 -12.79 1.97
CA LEU A 187 -11.35 -11.83 2.36
C LEU A 187 -10.71 -10.52 2.82
N TYR A 188 -9.77 -10.58 3.78
CA TYR A 188 -9.04 -9.39 4.24
C TYR A 188 -8.27 -8.71 3.11
N SER A 189 -7.55 -9.49 2.31
CA SER A 189 -6.74 -8.95 1.20
C SER A 189 -7.60 -8.22 0.18
N LYS A 190 -8.74 -8.81 -0.22
CA LYS A 190 -9.68 -8.22 -1.18
C LYS A 190 -10.34 -6.98 -0.58
N THR A 191 -10.88 -7.05 0.64
CA THR A 191 -11.56 -5.91 1.26
C THR A 191 -10.62 -4.72 1.46
N ILE A 192 -9.37 -4.95 1.90
CA ILE A 192 -8.36 -3.89 2.00
C ILE A 192 -8.04 -3.30 0.62
N ALA A 193 -7.88 -4.14 -0.40
CA ALA A 193 -7.62 -3.66 -1.76
C ALA A 193 -8.80 -2.85 -2.32
N ILE A 194 -10.05 -3.29 -2.07
CA ILE A 194 -11.27 -2.56 -2.41
C ILE A 194 -11.27 -1.19 -1.71
N ALA A 195 -10.99 -1.13 -0.42
CA ALA A 195 -10.94 0.12 0.33
C ALA A 195 -9.91 1.12 -0.24
N ILE A 196 -8.74 0.63 -0.69
CA ILE A 196 -7.74 1.46 -1.39
C ILE A 196 -8.31 1.98 -2.71
N LEU A 197 -8.93 1.10 -3.52
CA LEU A 197 -9.44 1.44 -4.85
C LEU A 197 -10.63 2.39 -4.77
N VAL A 198 -11.58 2.16 -3.86
CA VAL A 198 -12.71 3.07 -3.61
C VAL A 198 -12.21 4.44 -3.16
N TYR A 199 -11.21 4.50 -2.27
CA TYR A 199 -10.64 5.77 -1.83
C TYR A 199 -10.05 6.61 -2.98
N ILE A 200 -9.46 5.97 -3.99
CA ILE A 200 -8.92 6.68 -5.18
C ILE A 200 -9.95 6.88 -6.29
N GLY A 201 -11.23 6.60 -6.00
CA GLY A 201 -12.36 6.96 -6.86
C GLY A 201 -12.91 5.83 -7.76
N PHE A 202 -12.58 4.56 -7.46
CA PHE A 202 -13.19 3.43 -8.17
C PHE A 202 -14.56 3.11 -7.57
N ASP A 203 -15.53 2.83 -8.42
CA ASP A 203 -16.83 2.33 -7.99
C ASP A 203 -16.69 0.88 -7.48
N ILE A 204 -17.23 0.62 -6.29
CA ILE A 204 -17.15 -0.67 -5.62
C ILE A 204 -17.81 -1.80 -6.44
N SER A 205 -18.85 -1.49 -7.20
CA SER A 205 -19.57 -2.46 -8.03
C SER A 205 -18.72 -3.13 -9.10
N TYR A 206 -17.63 -2.48 -9.53
CA TYR A 206 -16.68 -3.04 -10.50
C TYR A 206 -15.56 -3.85 -9.85
N LEU A 207 -15.48 -3.89 -8.51
CA LEU A 207 -14.39 -4.50 -7.74
C LEU A 207 -14.75 -5.83 -7.07
N ILE A 208 -16.03 -6.16 -7.03
CA ILE A 208 -16.59 -7.38 -6.40
C ILE A 208 -16.77 -8.51 -7.39
#